data_aef582e60259ef5b6a218728bcc46dd0
#
_entry.id   aef582e60259ef5b6a218728bcc46dd0
#
_cell.length_a   1.000
_cell.length_b   1.000
_cell.length_c   1.000
_cell.angle_alpha   90.00
_cell.angle_beta   90.00
_cell.angle_gamma   90.00
#
_symmetry.space_group_name_H-M   'P 1'
#
loop_
_entity.id
_entity.type
_entity.pdbx_description
1 polymer ?
#
loop_
_entity_poly.entity_id
_entity_poly.type
_entity_poly.pdbx_seq_one_letter_code
_entity_poly.pdbx_strand_id
1 'polypeptide(L)'
;MEKLVANLQQALGERIDVQDWMSDETKKVAHEKLDAFYVKVGYPDKWTDYSTLQIGNSYLQNILSCKEWAIQDMIAKHLNKPVDKDEWYMTPQTVN
;
A
#
# COMPACT_ATOMS: atom_id res chain seq x y z
N MET A 1 -6.78 -1.35 15.01
CA MET A 1 -6.42 -0.22 14.10
C MET A 1 -7.44 -0.04 12.99
N GLU A 2 -7.84 -1.06 12.24
CA GLU A 2 -8.83 -0.97 11.15
C GLU A 2 -10.13 -0.27 11.55
N LYS A 3 -10.73 -0.70 12.68
CA LYS A 3 -11.94 -0.02 13.22
C LYS A 3 -11.73 1.46 13.52
N LEU A 4 -10.52 1.85 13.97
CA LEU A 4 -10.19 3.27 14.20
C LEU A 4 -10.17 4.04 12.89
N VAL A 5 -9.52 3.48 11.85
CA VAL A 5 -9.45 4.10 10.52
C VAL A 5 -10.84 4.23 9.91
N ALA A 6 -11.66 3.19 9.98
CA ALA A 6 -13.04 3.23 9.50
C ALA A 6 -13.88 4.31 10.20
N ASN A 7 -13.75 4.43 11.53
CA ASN A 7 -14.43 5.49 12.28
C ASN A 7 -13.93 6.90 11.89
N LEU A 8 -12.63 7.06 11.59
CA LEU A 8 -12.08 8.34 11.12
C LEU A 8 -12.59 8.71 9.73
N GLN A 9 -12.67 7.73 8.82
CA GLN A 9 -13.25 7.93 7.49
C GLN A 9 -14.73 8.34 7.57
N GLN A 10 -15.50 7.65 8.41
CA GLN A 10 -16.91 8.03 8.65
C GLN A 10 -17.01 9.44 9.19
N ALA A 11 -16.26 9.80 10.24
CA ALA A 11 -16.28 11.13 10.83
C ALA A 11 -15.85 12.23 9.84
N LEU A 12 -14.91 11.93 8.92
CA LEU A 12 -14.52 12.84 7.85
C LEU A 12 -15.65 13.03 6.85
N GLY A 13 -16.34 11.95 6.45
CA GLY A 13 -17.52 12.03 5.58
C GLY A 13 -18.61 12.94 6.17
N GLU A 14 -18.97 12.70 7.43
CA GLU A 14 -19.95 13.55 8.15
C GLU A 14 -19.53 15.02 8.21
N ARG A 15 -18.21 15.29 8.33
CA ARG A 15 -17.68 16.67 8.30
C ARG A 15 -17.75 17.31 6.92
N ILE A 16 -17.55 16.55 5.86
CA ILE A 16 -17.68 17.02 4.47
C ILE A 16 -19.13 17.47 4.23
N ASP A 17 -20.11 16.70 4.70
CA ASP A 17 -21.53 16.96 4.49
C ASP A 17 -21.99 18.29 5.09
N VAL A 18 -21.43 18.67 6.24
CA VAL A 18 -21.84 19.90 6.96
C VAL A 18 -21.03 21.15 6.58
N GLN A 19 -20.09 21.06 5.61
CA GLN A 19 -19.35 22.25 5.18
C GLN A 19 -20.22 23.17 4.32
N ASP A 20 -20.42 24.38 4.77
CA ASP A 20 -21.24 25.41 4.09
C ASP A 20 -20.50 26.13 2.95
N TRP A 21 -19.17 26.10 2.95
CA TRP A 21 -18.33 26.69 1.89
C TRP A 21 -18.14 25.75 0.67
N MET A 22 -18.50 24.47 0.79
CA MET A 22 -18.43 23.50 -0.31
C MET A 22 -19.75 23.43 -1.08
N SER A 23 -19.71 23.49 -2.42
CA SER A 23 -20.86 23.16 -3.25
C SER A 23 -21.21 21.68 -3.17
N ASP A 24 -22.44 21.30 -3.51
CA ASP A 24 -22.88 19.90 -3.49
C ASP A 24 -22.04 19.02 -4.45
N GLU A 25 -21.65 19.56 -5.62
CA GLU A 25 -20.75 18.89 -6.55
C GLU A 25 -19.37 18.64 -5.93
N THR A 26 -18.82 19.62 -5.22
CA THR A 26 -17.54 19.50 -4.52
C THR A 26 -17.61 18.46 -3.40
N LYS A 27 -18.70 18.44 -2.63
CA LYS A 27 -18.93 17.42 -1.60
C LYS A 27 -18.97 16.01 -2.19
N LYS A 28 -19.67 15.83 -3.31
CA LYS A 28 -19.72 14.55 -4.02
C LYS A 28 -18.32 14.06 -4.42
N VAL A 29 -17.52 14.92 -5.05
CA VAL A 29 -16.14 14.55 -5.42
C VAL A 29 -15.26 14.30 -4.20
N ALA A 30 -15.46 15.01 -3.09
CA ALA A 30 -14.77 14.78 -1.84
C ALA A 30 -15.10 13.39 -1.24
N HIS A 31 -16.35 12.96 -1.31
CA HIS A 31 -16.76 11.60 -0.92
C HIS A 31 -16.17 10.54 -1.85
N GLU A 32 -16.21 10.73 -3.16
CA GLU A 32 -15.57 9.81 -4.11
C GLU A 32 -14.07 9.63 -3.81
N LYS A 33 -13.39 10.73 -3.42
CA LYS A 33 -11.98 10.69 -3.01
C LYS A 33 -11.80 9.96 -1.66
N LEU A 34 -12.68 10.17 -0.70
CA LEU A 34 -12.66 9.48 0.59
C LEU A 34 -12.86 7.98 0.43
N ASP A 35 -13.80 7.56 -0.41
CA ASP A 35 -14.09 6.15 -0.70
C ASP A 35 -12.96 5.46 -1.46
N ALA A 36 -12.15 6.24 -2.20
CA ALA A 36 -11.00 5.74 -2.94
C ALA A 36 -9.74 5.50 -2.09
N PHE A 37 -9.75 5.85 -0.79
CA PHE A 37 -8.61 5.56 0.10
C PHE A 37 -8.40 4.07 0.27
N TYR A 38 -7.17 3.65 0.02
CA TYR A 38 -6.73 2.29 0.26
C TYR A 38 -5.98 2.21 1.60
N VAL A 39 -6.52 1.45 2.53
CA VAL A 39 -6.03 1.40 3.92
C VAL A 39 -5.11 0.20 4.10
N LYS A 40 -3.91 0.45 4.64
CA LYS A 40 -2.93 -0.59 4.98
C LYS A 40 -2.51 -0.41 6.43
N VAL A 41 -2.83 -1.36 7.30
CA VAL A 41 -2.50 -1.31 8.73
C VAL A 41 -2.03 -2.67 9.24
N GLY A 42 -1.03 -2.64 10.11
CA GLY A 42 -0.52 -3.85 10.76
C GLY A 42 0.51 -4.58 9.92
N TYR A 43 0.09 -5.38 8.96
CA TYR A 43 0.95 -6.22 8.12
C TYR A 43 0.26 -6.50 6.77
N PRO A 44 1.01 -6.90 5.73
CA PRO A 44 0.42 -7.25 4.46
C PRO A 44 -0.37 -8.56 4.53
N ASP A 45 -1.50 -8.63 3.83
CA ASP A 45 -2.30 -9.87 3.70
C ASP A 45 -1.52 -10.96 2.96
N LYS A 46 -0.65 -10.55 2.03
CA LYS A 46 0.20 -11.45 1.26
C LYS A 46 1.67 -11.09 1.47
N TRP A 47 2.42 -12.02 2.05
CA TRP A 47 3.86 -11.88 2.23
C TRP A 47 4.63 -12.13 0.93
N THR A 48 5.80 -11.50 0.81
CA THR A 48 6.70 -11.77 -0.30
C THR A 48 7.19 -13.21 -0.22
N ASP A 49 7.05 -13.94 -1.32
CA ASP A 49 7.53 -15.33 -1.44
C ASP A 49 8.98 -15.34 -1.91
N TYR A 50 9.88 -15.78 -1.03
CA TYR A 50 11.31 -15.93 -1.29
C TYR A 50 11.73 -17.36 -1.64
N SER A 51 10.79 -18.28 -1.91
CA SER A 51 11.07 -19.70 -2.14
C SER A 51 12.02 -19.96 -3.31
N THR A 52 12.06 -19.06 -4.28
CA THR A 52 12.93 -19.16 -5.45
C THR A 52 14.33 -18.58 -5.22
N LEU A 53 14.56 -17.87 -4.10
CA LEU A 53 15.85 -17.28 -3.77
C LEU A 53 16.80 -18.34 -3.24
N GLN A 54 17.93 -18.54 -3.94
CA GLN A 54 18.96 -19.51 -3.55
C GLN A 54 20.02 -18.85 -2.68
N ILE A 55 20.19 -19.36 -1.47
CA ILE A 55 21.20 -18.91 -0.49
C ILE A 55 22.17 -20.07 -0.21
N GLY A 56 23.47 -19.78 -0.30
CA GLY A 56 24.56 -20.75 -0.07
C GLY A 56 25.54 -20.26 1.02
N ASN A 57 26.73 -20.84 1.02
CA ASN A 57 27.75 -20.57 2.04
C ASN A 57 28.66 -19.35 1.76
N SER A 58 28.54 -18.74 0.57
CA SER A 58 29.34 -17.58 0.19
C SER A 58 28.56 -16.29 0.38
N TYR A 59 29.02 -15.41 1.25
CA TYR A 59 28.39 -14.09 1.49
C TYR A 59 28.26 -13.27 0.21
N LEU A 60 29.36 -13.15 -0.56
CA LEU A 60 29.34 -12.38 -1.81
C LEU A 60 28.31 -12.94 -2.80
N GLN A 61 28.28 -14.26 -2.97
CA GLN A 61 27.33 -14.90 -3.88
C GLN A 61 25.88 -14.67 -3.41
N ASN A 62 25.62 -14.72 -2.11
CA ASN A 62 24.31 -14.46 -1.55
C ASN A 62 23.84 -13.02 -1.82
N ILE A 63 24.74 -12.03 -1.69
CA ILE A 63 24.42 -10.63 -2.04
C ILE A 63 24.06 -10.48 -3.52
N LEU A 64 24.81 -11.12 -4.40
CA LEU A 64 24.53 -11.08 -5.84
C LEU A 64 23.19 -11.76 -6.15
N SER A 65 22.94 -12.95 -5.60
CA SER A 65 21.68 -13.67 -5.76
C SER A 65 20.46 -12.88 -5.24
N CYS A 66 20.59 -12.23 -4.09
CA CYS A 66 19.53 -11.37 -3.55
C CYS A 66 19.22 -10.16 -4.45
N LYS A 67 20.26 -9.52 -5.01
CA LYS A 67 20.05 -8.38 -5.92
C LYS A 67 19.42 -8.81 -7.23
N GLU A 68 19.89 -9.89 -7.81
CA GLU A 68 19.34 -10.44 -9.05
C GLU A 68 17.87 -10.83 -8.84
N TRP A 69 17.57 -11.56 -7.78
CA TRP A 69 16.20 -11.96 -7.42
C TRP A 69 15.30 -10.73 -7.26
N ALA A 70 15.75 -9.70 -6.53
CA ALA A 70 14.96 -8.49 -6.30
C ALA A 70 14.64 -7.74 -7.61
N ILE A 71 15.59 -7.68 -8.54
CA ILE A 71 15.36 -7.06 -9.86
C ILE A 71 14.37 -7.89 -10.69
N GLN A 72 14.52 -9.20 -10.70
CA GLN A 72 13.61 -10.10 -11.44
C GLN A 72 12.18 -10.04 -10.86
N ASP A 73 12.03 -10.04 -9.52
CA ASP A 73 10.74 -9.91 -8.84
C ASP A 73 10.09 -8.56 -9.16
N MET A 74 10.85 -7.46 -9.10
CA MET A 74 10.37 -6.13 -9.48
C MET A 74 9.88 -6.08 -10.93
N ILE A 75 10.66 -6.62 -11.88
CA ILE A 75 10.26 -6.68 -13.29
C ILE A 75 9.00 -7.52 -13.45
N ALA A 76 8.95 -8.68 -12.80
CA ALA A 76 7.80 -9.58 -12.88
C ALA A 76 6.52 -8.97 -12.29
N LYS A 77 6.62 -8.12 -11.28
CA LYS A 77 5.48 -7.46 -10.64
C LYS A 77 5.00 -6.21 -11.36
N HIS A 78 5.91 -5.43 -11.96
CA HIS A 78 5.57 -4.08 -12.42
C HIS A 78 5.61 -3.90 -13.94
N LEU A 79 6.50 -4.62 -14.67
CA LEU A 79 6.66 -4.37 -16.10
C LEU A 79 5.40 -4.78 -16.87
N ASN A 80 4.79 -3.81 -17.55
CA ASN A 80 3.55 -3.98 -18.32
C ASN A 80 2.35 -4.55 -17.52
N LYS A 81 2.31 -4.28 -16.22
CA LYS A 81 1.21 -4.69 -15.34
C LYS A 81 0.55 -3.48 -14.68
N PRO A 82 -0.74 -3.58 -14.31
CA PRO A 82 -1.39 -2.55 -13.51
C PRO A 82 -0.70 -2.43 -12.14
N VAL A 83 -0.89 -1.27 -11.51
CA VAL A 83 -0.37 -1.02 -10.15
C VAL A 83 -0.97 -2.02 -9.17
N ASP A 84 -0.11 -2.71 -8.43
CA ASP A 84 -0.52 -3.57 -7.31
C ASP A 84 -0.78 -2.69 -6.08
N LYS A 85 -2.05 -2.54 -5.71
CA LYS A 85 -2.45 -1.76 -4.53
C LYS A 85 -2.11 -2.45 -3.21
N ASP A 86 -1.87 -3.77 -3.23
CA ASP A 86 -1.55 -4.55 -2.03
C ASP A 86 -0.06 -4.50 -1.68
N GLU A 87 0.78 -4.02 -2.59
CA GLU A 87 2.23 -3.92 -2.36
C GLU A 87 2.56 -2.91 -1.25
N TRP A 88 3.44 -3.32 -0.34
CA TRP A 88 3.93 -2.49 0.76
C TRP A 88 5.32 -1.94 0.45
N TYR A 89 5.41 -0.61 0.29
CA TYR A 89 6.66 0.11 0.05
C TYR A 89 7.36 0.54 1.34
N MET A 90 6.62 0.60 2.44
CA MET A 90 7.15 0.98 3.75
C MET A 90 6.72 -0.05 4.80
N THR A 91 7.54 -0.19 5.82
CA THR A 91 7.20 -1.05 6.96
C THR A 91 6.10 -0.41 7.81
N PRO A 92 5.25 -1.19 8.51
CA PRO A 92 4.10 -0.67 9.26
C PRO A 92 4.45 0.35 10.34
N GLN A 93 5.66 0.29 10.89
CA GLN A 93 6.15 1.21 11.92
C GLN A 93 6.74 2.51 11.36
N THR A 94 6.83 2.65 10.04
CA THR A 94 7.36 3.88 9.43
C THR A 94 6.35 5.01 9.57
N VAL A 95 6.81 6.15 10.07
CA VAL A 95 6.05 7.39 10.19
C VAL A 95 6.69 8.44 9.29
N ASN A 96 5.89 9.07 8.45
CA ASN A 96 6.30 10.19 7.60
C ASN A 96 5.73 11.50 8.13
#